data_372f2b4fdd5def0cca346cae4e1427ab
#
_entry.id   372f2b4fdd5def0cca346cae4e1427ab
#
_cell.length_a   1.000
_cell.length_b   1.000
_cell.length_c   1.000
_cell.angle_alpha   90.00
_cell.angle_beta   90.00
_cell.angle_gamma   90.00
#
_symmetry.space_group_name_H-M   'P 1'
#
loop_
_entity.id
_entity.type
_entity.pdbx_description
1 polymer ?
#
loop_
_entity_poly.entity_id
_entity_poly.type
_entity_poly.pdbx_seq_one_letter_code
_entity_poly.pdbx_strand_id
1 'polypeptide(L)'
;MALNVDTVYKTVLLIMNKEQRGYITPDEFNKIATQVQLQIFENYFEDYTQQLRTPQNTSEYSERLKELDNKISIFKTTGLVTYVPATDASVGYFIGPTFTSSVMPVNQSPQTQVYKLGTVIYKDEIELQRIQRNDFLEINKSPLTRPTTSFPIYLWENERIIVYPQTITSVDDINISYIRRPQDVVWSYTQNGNAYIYNSVSSVWPELDSTEQVNFILKVLMYMGIVVNDPLIIQAAAQESQKIEVNAKS
;
A
#
# COMPACT_ATOMS: atom_id res chain seq x y z
N MET A 1 -16.42 4.17 -2.67
CA MET A 1 -16.26 5.64 -2.44
C MET A 1 -15.14 5.83 -1.43
N ALA A 2 -14.22 6.75 -1.66
CA ALA A 2 -13.16 7.04 -0.70
C ALA A 2 -13.73 7.68 0.59
N LEU A 3 -13.13 7.39 1.72
CA LEU A 3 -13.52 7.94 3.02
C LEU A 3 -13.19 9.43 3.10
N ASN A 4 -14.17 10.25 3.41
CA ASN A 4 -13.95 11.70 3.54
C ASN A 4 -13.15 12.00 4.82
N VAL A 5 -11.92 12.48 4.66
CA VAL A 5 -10.99 12.78 5.77
C VAL A 5 -11.53 13.85 6.73
N ASP A 6 -12.27 14.84 6.22
CA ASP A 6 -12.85 15.91 7.06
C ASP A 6 -13.97 15.38 7.97
N THR A 7 -14.81 14.49 7.42
CA THR A 7 -15.86 13.82 8.20
C THR A 7 -15.24 12.95 9.30
N VAL A 8 -14.21 12.18 8.99
CA VAL A 8 -13.49 11.36 9.96
C VAL A 8 -12.88 12.22 11.06
N TYR A 9 -12.13 13.25 10.69
CA TYR A 9 -11.48 14.15 11.65
C TYR A 9 -12.49 14.81 12.60
N LYS A 10 -13.59 15.35 12.05
CA LYS A 10 -14.65 15.96 12.85
C LYS A 10 -15.34 14.95 13.76
N THR A 11 -15.56 13.71 13.29
CA THR A 11 -16.16 12.66 14.12
C THR A 11 -15.26 12.28 15.29
N VAL A 12 -13.96 12.13 15.03
CA VAL A 12 -12.96 11.84 16.06
C VAL A 12 -12.91 12.98 17.09
N LEU A 13 -12.83 14.24 16.64
CA LEU A 13 -12.86 15.41 17.55
C LEU A 13 -14.15 15.47 18.37
N LEU A 14 -15.30 15.17 17.76
CA LEU A 14 -16.59 15.17 18.46
C LEU A 14 -16.60 14.14 19.60
N ILE A 15 -16.11 12.94 19.35
CA ILE A 15 -16.05 11.88 20.36
C ILE A 15 -15.10 12.28 21.48
N MET A 16 -13.92 12.77 21.16
CA MET A 16 -12.93 13.18 22.16
C MET A 16 -13.39 14.39 22.99
N ASN A 17 -14.03 15.38 22.36
CA ASN A 17 -14.55 16.56 23.07
C ASN A 17 -15.69 16.20 24.03
N LYS A 18 -16.57 15.24 23.67
CA LYS A 18 -17.64 14.79 24.57
C LYS A 18 -17.09 14.19 25.86
N GLU A 19 -15.95 13.56 25.77
CA GLU A 19 -15.29 12.94 26.92
C GLU A 19 -14.38 13.91 27.70
N GLN A 20 -14.33 15.19 27.32
CA GLN A 20 -13.47 16.25 27.92
C GLN A 20 -11.96 15.89 27.94
N ARG A 21 -11.47 15.14 26.92
CA ARG A 21 -10.19 14.41 26.98
C ARG A 21 -9.06 14.97 26.15
N GLY A 22 -9.18 16.19 25.73
CA GLY A 22 -8.10 16.89 25.06
C GLY A 22 -8.39 17.24 23.60
N TYR A 23 -7.53 18.08 23.09
CA TYR A 23 -7.54 18.55 21.72
C TYR A 23 -6.41 17.84 20.94
N ILE A 24 -6.70 17.40 19.74
CA ILE A 24 -5.73 16.80 18.84
C ILE A 24 -5.45 17.74 17.70
N THR A 25 -4.19 17.98 17.44
CA THR A 25 -3.75 18.79 16.33
C THR A 25 -3.94 18.05 15.01
N PRO A 26 -4.17 18.77 13.90
CA PRO A 26 -4.26 18.16 12.57
C PRO A 26 -3.04 17.33 12.20
N ASP A 27 -1.85 17.73 12.60
CA ASP A 27 -0.62 16.99 12.31
C ASP A 27 -0.53 15.65 13.04
N GLU A 28 -0.98 15.61 14.30
CA GLU A 28 -1.08 14.35 15.05
C GLU A 28 -2.10 13.41 14.41
N PHE A 29 -3.27 13.97 14.02
CA PHE A 29 -4.28 13.20 13.30
C PHE A 29 -3.73 12.61 12.01
N ASN A 30 -3.05 13.39 11.17
CA ASN A 30 -2.50 12.95 9.89
C ASN A 30 -1.52 11.76 10.08
N LYS A 31 -0.62 11.84 11.06
CA LYS A 31 0.33 10.77 11.37
C LYS A 31 -0.38 9.49 11.82
N ILE A 32 -1.34 9.61 12.72
CA ILE A 32 -2.09 8.47 13.26
C ILE A 32 -2.98 7.88 12.17
N ALA A 33 -3.70 8.71 11.40
CA ALA A 33 -4.54 8.26 10.30
C ALA A 33 -3.76 7.50 9.24
N THR A 34 -2.58 7.98 8.85
CA THR A 34 -1.66 7.27 7.94
C THR A 34 -1.24 5.93 8.50
N GLN A 35 -0.85 5.87 9.78
CA GLN A 35 -0.45 4.61 10.42
C GLN A 35 -1.60 3.60 10.48
N VAL A 36 -2.80 4.05 10.81
CA VAL A 36 -3.99 3.19 10.83
C VAL A 36 -4.34 2.68 9.44
N GLN A 37 -4.25 3.55 8.41
CA GLN A 37 -4.47 3.12 7.03
C GLN A 37 -3.48 2.03 6.61
N LEU A 38 -2.19 2.18 6.93
CA LEU A 38 -1.17 1.17 6.64
C LEU A 38 -1.46 -0.15 7.36
N GLN A 39 -1.88 -0.09 8.62
CA GLN A 39 -2.23 -1.28 9.38
C GLN A 39 -3.43 -2.04 8.77
N ILE A 40 -4.48 -1.31 8.35
CA ILE A 40 -5.65 -1.94 7.69
C ILE A 40 -5.23 -2.54 6.34
N PHE A 41 -4.39 -1.82 5.59
CA PHE A 41 -3.85 -2.30 4.32
C PHE A 41 -3.04 -3.61 4.50
N GLU A 42 -2.15 -3.69 5.49
CA GLU A 42 -1.39 -4.90 5.78
C GLU A 42 -2.29 -6.06 6.20
N ASN A 43 -3.30 -5.80 7.03
CA ASN A 43 -4.27 -6.82 7.45
C ASN A 43 -5.00 -7.48 6.26
N TYR A 44 -5.30 -6.74 5.18
CA TYR A 44 -5.93 -7.35 3.99
C TYR A 44 -5.08 -8.47 3.37
N PHE A 45 -3.75 -8.32 3.38
CA PHE A 45 -2.86 -9.36 2.85
C PHE A 45 -2.71 -10.54 3.81
N GLU A 46 -2.71 -10.28 5.11
CA GLU A 46 -2.67 -11.32 6.11
C GLU A 46 -3.94 -12.18 6.04
N ASP A 47 -5.10 -11.55 6.03
CA ASP A 47 -6.40 -12.22 5.92
C ASP A 47 -6.53 -13.00 4.60
N TYR A 48 -6.10 -12.42 3.48
CA TYR A 48 -6.08 -13.10 2.18
C TYR A 48 -5.19 -14.35 2.21
N THR A 49 -4.00 -14.22 2.76
CA THR A 49 -3.04 -15.35 2.88
C THR A 49 -3.54 -16.41 3.85
N GLN A 50 -4.18 -16.03 4.94
CA GLN A 50 -4.75 -16.94 5.92
C GLN A 50 -5.92 -17.73 5.32
N GLN A 51 -6.79 -17.08 4.58
CA GLN A 51 -7.91 -17.74 3.91
C GLN A 51 -7.43 -18.72 2.83
N LEU A 52 -6.42 -18.40 2.06
CA LEU A 52 -5.84 -19.33 1.08
C LEU A 52 -5.27 -20.61 1.71
N ARG A 53 -4.86 -20.57 2.98
CA ARG A 53 -4.34 -21.74 3.70
C ARG A 53 -5.42 -22.62 4.32
N THR A 54 -6.62 -22.10 4.48
CA THR A 54 -7.73 -22.84 5.10
C THR A 54 -8.47 -23.61 4.02
N PRO A 55 -8.43 -24.95 4.00
CA PRO A 55 -9.13 -25.76 3.00
C PRO A 55 -10.64 -25.75 3.32
N GLN A 56 -11.37 -24.83 2.74
CA GLN A 56 -12.85 -24.78 2.83
C GLN A 56 -13.46 -24.81 1.44
N ASN A 57 -14.41 -25.69 1.26
CA ASN A 57 -15.10 -25.92 -0.01
C ASN A 57 -16.51 -25.32 -0.03
N THR A 58 -16.77 -24.25 0.71
CA THR A 58 -18.08 -23.61 0.81
C THR A 58 -18.19 -22.39 -0.10
N SER A 59 -19.39 -22.08 -0.56
CA SER A 59 -19.68 -20.89 -1.37
C SER A 59 -19.32 -19.59 -0.64
N GLU A 60 -19.51 -19.54 0.67
CA GLU A 60 -19.15 -18.40 1.53
C GLU A 60 -17.66 -18.08 1.51
N TYR A 61 -16.82 -19.09 1.46
CA TYR A 61 -15.36 -18.92 1.31
C TYR A 61 -15.00 -18.19 0.00
N SER A 62 -15.63 -18.59 -1.09
CA SER A 62 -15.41 -17.96 -2.40
C SER A 62 -15.85 -16.50 -2.42
N GLU A 63 -16.91 -16.14 -1.73
CA GLU A 63 -17.39 -14.75 -1.62
C GLU A 63 -16.44 -13.88 -0.78
N ARG A 64 -15.97 -14.38 0.35
CA ARG A 64 -14.98 -13.68 1.20
C ARG A 64 -13.67 -13.39 0.46
N LEU A 65 -13.16 -14.36 -0.29
CA LEU A 65 -11.98 -14.16 -1.13
C LEU A 65 -12.20 -13.07 -2.19
N LYS A 66 -13.37 -13.03 -2.80
CA LYS A 66 -13.73 -11.98 -3.77
C LYS A 66 -13.83 -10.61 -3.13
N GLU A 67 -14.40 -10.52 -1.93
CA GLU A 67 -14.48 -9.24 -1.19
C GLU A 67 -13.09 -8.72 -0.82
N LEU A 68 -12.20 -9.58 -0.33
CA LEU A 68 -10.80 -9.21 -0.05
C LEU A 68 -10.06 -8.80 -1.32
N ASP A 69 -10.25 -9.54 -2.42
CA ASP A 69 -9.64 -9.19 -3.71
C ASP A 69 -10.17 -7.85 -4.23
N ASN A 70 -11.45 -7.55 -4.04
CA ASN A 70 -12.03 -6.25 -4.36
C ASN A 70 -11.43 -5.12 -3.52
N LYS A 71 -11.23 -5.32 -2.21
CA LYS A 71 -10.56 -4.34 -1.34
C LYS A 71 -9.10 -4.11 -1.75
N ILE A 72 -8.38 -5.17 -2.12
CA ILE A 72 -7.00 -5.09 -2.60
C ILE A 72 -6.93 -4.48 -4.01
N SER A 73 -7.99 -4.63 -4.83
CA SER A 73 -8.00 -4.17 -6.23
C SER A 73 -7.76 -2.66 -6.37
N ILE A 74 -8.15 -1.86 -5.35
CA ILE A 74 -7.90 -0.41 -5.28
C ILE A 74 -6.39 -0.09 -5.39
N PHE A 75 -5.55 -1.00 -4.91
CA PHE A 75 -4.09 -0.84 -4.86
C PHE A 75 -3.37 -1.55 -6.01
N LYS A 76 -4.07 -2.42 -6.77
CA LYS A 76 -3.50 -3.07 -7.95
C LYS A 76 -3.39 -2.05 -9.08
N THR A 77 -2.21 -1.92 -9.65
CA THR A 77 -1.96 -1.02 -10.77
C THR A 77 -0.88 -1.57 -11.69
N THR A 78 -0.84 -1.06 -12.89
CA THR A 78 0.20 -1.35 -13.87
C THR A 78 0.98 -0.08 -14.17
N GLY A 79 2.24 -0.20 -14.53
CA GLY A 79 3.04 0.94 -14.86
C GLY A 79 4.30 0.58 -15.63
N LEU A 80 4.80 1.57 -16.36
CA LEU A 80 6.08 1.49 -17.03
C LEU A 80 7.22 1.65 -16.04
N VAL A 81 8.34 1.03 -16.33
CA VAL A 81 9.56 1.10 -15.53
C VAL A 81 10.55 2.10 -16.13
N THR A 82 11.49 2.58 -15.35
CA THR A 82 12.57 3.44 -15.83
C THR A 82 13.85 2.63 -15.92
N TYR A 83 14.53 2.67 -17.07
CA TYR A 83 15.81 1.97 -17.24
C TYR A 83 16.98 2.81 -16.74
N VAL A 84 17.84 2.18 -15.97
CA VAL A 84 19.13 2.73 -15.54
C VAL A 84 20.23 1.94 -16.23
N PRO A 85 21.07 2.59 -17.08
CA PRO A 85 22.09 1.90 -17.83
C PRO A 85 23.16 1.31 -16.93
N ALA A 86 23.83 0.27 -17.45
CA ALA A 86 25.00 -0.33 -16.79
C ALA A 86 26.12 0.71 -16.63
N THR A 87 26.82 0.60 -15.51
CA THR A 87 28.06 1.33 -15.23
C THR A 87 29.19 0.34 -14.99
N ASP A 88 30.44 0.78 -14.91
CA ASP A 88 31.59 -0.10 -14.68
C ASP A 88 31.46 -1.00 -13.44
N ALA A 89 30.66 -0.58 -12.47
CA ALA A 89 30.45 -1.30 -11.22
C ALA A 89 29.06 -1.99 -11.10
N SER A 90 28.15 -1.80 -12.06
CA SER A 90 26.78 -2.31 -11.97
C SER A 90 26.20 -2.73 -13.30
N VAL A 91 25.39 -3.76 -13.28
CA VAL A 91 24.58 -4.25 -14.41
C VAL A 91 23.42 -3.28 -14.64
N GLY A 92 22.94 -3.14 -15.88
CA GLY A 92 21.75 -2.36 -16.18
C GLY A 92 20.51 -2.94 -15.48
N TYR A 93 19.62 -2.08 -14.99
CA TYR A 93 18.44 -2.47 -14.26
C TYR A 93 17.28 -1.52 -14.50
N PHE A 94 16.08 -1.99 -14.19
CA PHE A 94 14.87 -1.18 -14.25
C PHE A 94 14.41 -0.85 -12.82
N ILE A 95 13.89 0.36 -12.66
CA ILE A 95 13.26 0.83 -11.43
C ILE A 95 11.77 0.94 -11.68
N GLY A 96 10.97 0.51 -10.72
CA GLY A 96 9.52 0.68 -10.76
C GLY A 96 9.09 2.14 -10.82
N PRO A 97 7.84 2.40 -11.21
CA PRO A 97 7.35 3.76 -11.37
C PRO A 97 7.44 4.51 -10.04
N THR A 98 8.13 5.65 -10.08
CA THR A 98 8.10 6.63 -9.01
C THR A 98 6.85 7.48 -9.19
N PHE A 99 5.95 7.47 -8.22
CA PHE A 99 4.81 8.37 -8.24
C PHE A 99 5.31 9.81 -8.03
N THR A 100 5.32 10.58 -9.08
CA THR A 100 5.34 12.04 -8.98
C THR A 100 3.91 12.49 -8.74
N SER A 101 3.45 12.41 -7.50
CA SER A 101 2.23 13.10 -7.13
C SER A 101 2.51 14.59 -7.19
N SER A 102 1.76 15.32 -8.01
CA SER A 102 1.82 16.79 -8.11
C SER A 102 1.41 17.51 -6.80
N VAL A 103 1.15 16.77 -5.75
CA VAL A 103 0.70 17.24 -4.42
C VAL A 103 1.64 16.75 -3.31
N MET A 104 2.85 16.33 -3.61
CA MET A 104 3.81 15.99 -2.56
C MET A 104 4.28 17.26 -1.83
N PRO A 105 4.27 17.26 -0.48
CA PRO A 105 5.01 18.27 0.28
C PRO A 105 6.48 18.25 -0.13
N VAL A 106 7.07 19.42 -0.30
CA VAL A 106 8.38 19.70 -0.89
C VAL A 106 9.58 18.92 -0.29
N ASN A 107 9.39 18.12 0.75
CA ASN A 107 10.43 17.45 1.52
C ASN A 107 10.34 15.91 1.58
N GLN A 108 9.50 15.26 0.77
CA GLN A 108 9.50 13.80 0.71
C GLN A 108 10.24 13.33 -0.55
N SER A 109 11.30 12.56 -0.33
CA SER A 109 11.93 11.81 -1.40
C SER A 109 10.91 10.95 -2.12
N PRO A 110 10.96 10.85 -3.46
CA PRO A 110 10.09 9.94 -4.20
C PRO A 110 10.37 8.51 -3.73
N GLN A 111 9.56 8.02 -2.82
CA GLN A 111 9.60 6.63 -2.40
C GLN A 111 9.04 5.80 -3.54
N THR A 112 9.78 4.77 -3.92
CA THR A 112 9.28 3.73 -4.82
C THR A 112 8.02 3.16 -4.19
N GLN A 113 6.85 3.44 -4.76
CA GLN A 113 5.57 3.10 -4.13
C GLN A 113 5.14 1.65 -4.42
N VAL A 114 6.05 0.83 -4.92
CA VAL A 114 5.82 -0.59 -5.12
C VAL A 114 5.88 -1.29 -3.76
N TYR A 115 4.72 -1.67 -3.25
CA TYR A 115 4.64 -2.50 -2.03
C TYR A 115 4.94 -3.96 -2.35
N LYS A 116 4.33 -4.50 -3.40
CA LYS A 116 4.52 -5.88 -3.82
C LYS A 116 4.53 -5.97 -5.34
N LEU A 117 5.63 -6.47 -5.90
CA LEU A 117 5.73 -6.73 -7.33
C LEU A 117 4.86 -7.94 -7.68
N GLY A 118 4.03 -7.79 -8.69
CA GLY A 118 3.26 -8.86 -9.31
C GLY A 118 4.01 -9.44 -10.52
N THR A 119 3.43 -9.31 -11.69
CA THR A 119 4.00 -9.81 -12.94
C THR A 119 4.81 -8.75 -13.67
N VAL A 120 5.87 -9.17 -14.32
CA VAL A 120 6.69 -8.35 -15.22
C VAL A 120 6.45 -8.87 -16.64
N ILE A 121 6.06 -7.99 -17.55
CA ILE A 121 5.65 -8.34 -18.91
C ILE A 121 6.57 -7.62 -19.90
N TYR A 122 7.05 -8.34 -20.89
CA TYR A 122 7.86 -7.81 -21.98
C TYR A 122 7.02 -7.71 -23.25
N LYS A 123 6.98 -6.53 -23.85
CA LYS A 123 6.22 -6.18 -25.08
C LYS A 123 4.73 -6.58 -25.01
N ASP A 124 4.12 -6.48 -23.82
CA ASP A 124 2.73 -6.83 -23.54
C ASP A 124 2.32 -8.28 -23.93
N GLU A 125 3.27 -9.16 -24.26
CA GLU A 125 3.01 -10.51 -24.72
C GLU A 125 3.70 -11.58 -23.86
N ILE A 126 4.91 -11.30 -23.37
CA ILE A 126 5.75 -12.31 -22.72
C ILE A 126 5.91 -12.01 -21.23
N GLU A 127 5.44 -12.90 -20.38
CA GLU A 127 5.70 -12.84 -18.95
C GLU A 127 7.15 -13.22 -18.66
N LEU A 128 7.87 -12.39 -17.92
CA LEU A 128 9.22 -12.68 -17.47
C LEU A 128 9.16 -13.58 -16.23
N GLN A 129 9.95 -14.65 -16.27
CA GLN A 129 10.05 -15.55 -15.13
C GLN A 129 10.96 -14.94 -14.06
N ARG A 130 10.46 -14.84 -12.83
CA ARG A 130 11.28 -14.47 -11.68
C ARG A 130 12.16 -15.63 -11.26
N ILE A 131 13.46 -15.37 -11.13
CA ILE A 131 14.43 -16.35 -10.64
C ILE A 131 15.24 -15.79 -9.48
N GLN A 132 15.86 -16.67 -8.72
CA GLN A 132 16.82 -16.31 -7.68
C GLN A 132 18.24 -16.24 -8.26
N ARG A 133 19.12 -15.51 -7.58
CA ARG A 133 20.50 -15.33 -8.05
C ARG A 133 21.28 -16.64 -8.18
N ASN A 134 21.03 -17.61 -7.30
CA ASN A 134 21.68 -18.92 -7.37
C ASN A 134 21.25 -19.67 -8.64
N ASP A 135 19.96 -19.68 -8.93
CA ASP A 135 19.40 -20.34 -10.13
C ASP A 135 19.91 -19.67 -11.41
N PHE A 136 20.05 -18.33 -11.38
CA PHE A 136 20.61 -17.57 -12.50
C PHE A 136 22.02 -18.01 -12.86
N LEU A 137 22.87 -18.28 -11.85
CA LEU A 137 24.23 -18.73 -12.10
C LEU A 137 24.25 -20.09 -12.78
N GLU A 138 23.31 -20.98 -12.44
CA GLU A 138 23.22 -22.31 -13.06
C GLU A 138 22.64 -22.26 -14.47
N ILE A 139 21.57 -21.50 -14.66
CA ILE A 139 20.91 -21.29 -15.96
C ILE A 139 21.90 -20.69 -16.99
N ASN A 140 22.74 -19.76 -16.53
CA ASN A 140 23.68 -19.08 -17.42
C ASN A 140 24.90 -19.93 -17.82
N LYS A 141 25.17 -21.06 -17.14
CA LYS A 141 26.25 -21.99 -17.50
C LYS A 141 25.97 -22.75 -18.79
N SER A 142 24.72 -23.06 -19.09
CA SER A 142 24.32 -23.83 -20.24
C SER A 142 23.87 -22.96 -21.41
N PRO A 143 24.37 -23.15 -22.62
CA PRO A 143 23.91 -22.40 -23.79
C PRO A 143 22.41 -22.61 -24.10
N LEU A 144 21.86 -23.79 -23.74
CA LEU A 144 20.46 -24.15 -23.98
C LEU A 144 19.49 -23.50 -23.03
N THR A 145 19.90 -23.21 -21.79
CA THR A 145 19.04 -22.64 -20.76
C THR A 145 19.24 -21.11 -20.58
N ARG A 146 20.28 -20.59 -21.26
CA ARG A 146 20.58 -19.16 -21.19
C ARG A 146 19.39 -18.30 -21.63
N PRO A 147 19.05 -17.23 -20.90
CA PRO A 147 17.92 -16.36 -21.23
C PRO A 147 18.11 -15.72 -22.62
N THR A 148 17.01 -15.71 -23.37
CA THR A 148 16.89 -15.10 -24.69
C THR A 148 15.80 -14.06 -24.71
N THR A 149 15.72 -13.25 -25.76
CA THR A 149 14.62 -12.26 -25.93
C THR A 149 13.24 -12.90 -26.04
N SER A 150 13.17 -14.18 -26.42
CA SER A 150 11.91 -14.95 -26.47
C SER A 150 11.55 -15.57 -25.10
N PHE A 151 12.54 -15.78 -24.25
CA PHE A 151 12.37 -16.33 -22.90
C PHE A 151 13.19 -15.49 -21.91
N PRO A 152 12.76 -14.23 -21.67
CA PRO A 152 13.47 -13.35 -20.76
C PRO A 152 13.17 -13.75 -19.31
N ILE A 153 14.13 -13.50 -18.44
CA ILE A 153 14.03 -13.74 -17.01
C ILE A 153 14.42 -12.48 -16.26
N TYR A 154 13.99 -12.38 -14.99
CA TYR A 154 14.41 -11.26 -14.17
C TYR A 154 14.79 -11.67 -12.74
N LEU A 155 15.68 -10.87 -12.16
CA LEU A 155 16.04 -10.90 -10.75
C LEU A 155 15.37 -9.67 -10.07
N TRP A 156 14.81 -9.90 -8.89
CA TRP A 156 14.31 -8.82 -8.05
C TRP A 156 15.21 -8.65 -6.84
N GLU A 157 16.03 -7.61 -6.84
CA GLU A 157 17.00 -7.34 -5.78
C GLU A 157 17.07 -5.84 -5.50
N ASN A 158 17.02 -5.45 -4.22
CA ASN A 158 17.11 -4.06 -3.79
C ASN A 158 16.12 -3.13 -4.51
N GLU A 159 14.86 -3.58 -4.63
CA GLU A 159 13.78 -2.86 -5.34
C GLU A 159 14.09 -2.57 -6.83
N ARG A 160 14.98 -3.34 -7.43
CA ARG A 160 15.39 -3.24 -8.82
C ARG A 160 15.02 -4.49 -9.57
N ILE A 161 14.62 -4.32 -10.82
CA ILE A 161 14.34 -5.40 -11.75
C ILE A 161 15.54 -5.52 -12.68
N ILE A 162 16.32 -6.57 -12.54
CA ILE A 162 17.45 -6.84 -13.41
C ILE A 162 17.01 -7.86 -14.45
N VAL A 163 16.86 -7.44 -15.70
CA VAL A 163 16.35 -8.27 -16.79
C VAL A 163 17.48 -8.89 -17.59
N TYR A 164 17.31 -10.15 -17.95
CA TYR A 164 18.21 -10.87 -18.84
C TYR A 164 17.42 -11.45 -20.03
N PRO A 165 17.98 -11.33 -21.25
CA PRO A 165 19.31 -10.82 -21.60
C PRO A 165 19.41 -9.29 -21.43
N GLN A 166 20.60 -8.80 -21.12
CA GLN A 166 20.89 -7.37 -20.91
C GLN A 166 20.74 -6.52 -22.20
N THR A 167 20.39 -7.14 -23.31
CA THR A 167 20.04 -6.45 -24.56
C THR A 167 18.68 -5.77 -24.51
N ILE A 168 17.86 -6.13 -23.51
CA ILE A 168 16.56 -5.49 -23.27
C ILE A 168 16.82 -4.24 -22.43
N THR A 169 16.77 -3.09 -23.09
CA THR A 169 17.08 -1.79 -22.47
C THR A 169 15.96 -0.75 -22.71
N SER A 170 14.99 -1.09 -23.56
CA SER A 170 13.88 -0.18 -23.87
C SER A 170 12.90 -0.08 -22.71
N VAL A 171 12.57 1.13 -22.32
CA VAL A 171 11.64 1.45 -21.22
C VAL A 171 10.20 1.07 -21.61
N ASP A 172 9.84 1.28 -22.89
CA ASP A 172 8.50 1.03 -23.39
C ASP A 172 8.19 -0.46 -23.57
N ASP A 173 9.23 -1.31 -23.53
CA ASP A 173 9.08 -2.74 -23.72
C ASP A 173 8.72 -3.48 -22.43
N ILE A 174 8.90 -2.87 -21.26
CA ILE A 174 8.65 -3.53 -19.97
C ILE A 174 7.52 -2.85 -19.22
N ASN A 175 6.50 -3.63 -18.96
CA ASN A 175 5.35 -3.25 -18.14
C ASN A 175 5.31 -4.11 -16.87
N ILE A 176 4.98 -3.51 -15.75
CA ILE A 176 4.85 -4.21 -14.47
C ILE A 176 3.44 -4.10 -13.91
N SER A 177 2.94 -5.21 -13.39
CA SER A 177 1.77 -5.21 -12.52
C SER A 177 2.26 -5.25 -11.08
N TYR A 178 1.75 -4.37 -10.24
CA TYR A 178 2.19 -4.29 -8.86
C TYR A 178 1.09 -3.78 -7.94
N ILE A 179 1.28 -4.04 -6.65
CA ILE A 179 0.46 -3.46 -5.61
C ILE A 179 1.20 -2.23 -5.09
N ARG A 180 0.56 -1.09 -5.19
CA ARG A 180 1.11 0.16 -4.67
C ARG A 180 0.83 0.33 -3.19
N ARG A 181 1.69 1.04 -2.50
CA ARG A 181 1.43 1.51 -1.14
C ARG A 181 0.34 2.59 -1.18
N PRO A 182 -0.60 2.62 -0.21
CA PRO A 182 -1.55 3.72 -0.08
C PRO A 182 -0.82 5.05 0.18
N GLN A 183 -1.40 6.14 -0.28
CA GLN A 183 -0.88 7.49 -0.03
C GLN A 183 -1.09 7.87 1.44
N ASP A 184 -0.21 8.72 1.95
CA ASP A 184 -0.35 9.24 3.31
C ASP A 184 -1.63 10.07 3.44
N VAL A 185 -2.37 9.86 4.51
CA VAL A 185 -3.59 10.61 4.78
C VAL A 185 -3.24 12.01 5.22
N VAL A 186 -3.80 13.01 4.55
CA VAL A 186 -3.55 14.41 4.87
C VAL A 186 -4.87 15.17 5.02
N TRP A 187 -5.19 15.56 6.21
CA TRP A 187 -6.17 16.61 6.45
C TRP A 187 -5.43 17.97 6.39
N SER A 188 -5.54 18.62 5.24
CA SER A 188 -4.86 19.90 5.00
C SER A 188 -5.69 21.05 5.55
N TYR A 189 -5.01 22.07 6.04
CA TYR A 189 -5.65 23.24 6.64
C TYR A 189 -4.90 24.54 6.36
N THR A 190 -5.63 25.63 6.43
CA THR A 190 -5.08 26.99 6.54
C THR A 190 -5.33 27.50 7.94
N GLN A 191 -4.30 28.10 8.55
CA GLN A 191 -4.43 28.67 9.89
C GLN A 191 -4.91 30.13 9.79
N ASN A 192 -6.01 30.42 10.47
CA ASN A 192 -6.51 31.77 10.64
C ASN A 192 -6.62 32.08 12.14
N GLY A 193 -5.64 32.81 12.66
CA GLY A 193 -5.52 33.00 14.11
C GLY A 193 -5.32 31.66 14.83
N ASN A 194 -6.24 31.35 15.77
CA ASN A 194 -6.22 30.06 16.51
C ASN A 194 -7.10 28.97 15.89
N ALA A 195 -7.72 29.23 14.74
CA ALA A 195 -8.60 28.27 14.08
C ALA A 195 -7.92 27.59 12.88
N TYR A 196 -8.13 26.29 12.75
CA TYR A 196 -7.74 25.51 11.58
C TYR A 196 -8.94 25.40 10.63
N ILE A 197 -8.79 25.91 9.41
CA ILE A 197 -9.81 25.86 8.38
C ILE A 197 -9.44 24.78 7.38
N TYR A 198 -10.33 23.81 7.17
CA TYR A 198 -10.12 22.71 6.24
C TYR A 198 -9.89 23.19 4.81
N ASN A 199 -8.86 22.65 4.17
CA ASN A 199 -8.56 22.87 2.75
C ASN A 199 -8.76 21.56 1.97
N SER A 200 -9.85 21.48 1.23
CA SER A 200 -10.20 20.27 0.46
C SER A 200 -9.29 20.02 -0.74
N VAL A 201 -8.65 21.06 -1.27
CA VAL A 201 -7.84 20.96 -2.50
C VAL A 201 -6.52 20.22 -2.27
N SER A 202 -5.91 20.43 -1.11
CA SER A 202 -4.62 19.84 -0.75
C SER A 202 -4.74 18.67 0.26
N SER A 203 -5.97 18.25 0.58
CA SER A 203 -6.22 17.10 1.45
C SER A 203 -6.17 15.80 0.68
N VAL A 204 -5.57 14.78 1.29
CA VAL A 204 -5.53 13.41 0.77
C VAL A 204 -6.42 12.51 1.62
N TRP A 205 -7.39 11.88 0.98
CA TRP A 205 -8.36 11.03 1.66
C TRP A 205 -7.80 9.62 1.87
N PRO A 206 -8.24 8.91 2.92
CA PRO A 206 -7.92 7.51 3.09
C PRO A 206 -8.38 6.67 1.89
N GLU A 207 -7.47 5.88 1.34
CA GLU A 207 -7.71 5.01 0.19
C GLU A 207 -8.26 3.65 0.62
N LEU A 208 -9.29 3.65 1.46
CA LEU A 208 -9.96 2.46 1.96
C LEU A 208 -11.37 2.35 1.39
N ASP A 209 -11.91 1.14 1.39
CA ASP A 209 -13.32 0.93 1.05
C ASP A 209 -14.24 1.63 2.08
N SER A 210 -15.40 2.06 1.62
CA SER A 210 -16.38 2.75 2.48
C SER A 210 -16.87 1.90 3.65
N THR A 211 -16.84 0.59 3.53
CA THR A 211 -17.21 -0.35 4.59
C THR A 211 -16.25 -0.30 5.78
N GLU A 212 -15.01 0.12 5.57
CA GLU A 212 -13.98 0.21 6.60
C GLU A 212 -14.04 1.50 7.44
N GLN A 213 -15.00 2.40 7.18
CA GLN A 213 -15.07 3.69 7.85
C GLN A 213 -15.15 3.55 9.38
N VAL A 214 -15.99 2.65 9.86
CA VAL A 214 -16.17 2.44 11.31
C VAL A 214 -14.89 1.88 11.93
N ASN A 215 -14.30 0.85 11.30
CA ASN A 215 -13.05 0.24 11.74
C ASN A 215 -11.90 1.26 11.76
N PHE A 216 -11.80 2.09 10.72
CA PHE A 216 -10.80 3.14 10.63
C PHE A 216 -10.94 4.15 11.77
N ILE A 217 -12.16 4.66 12.04
CA ILE A 217 -12.42 5.61 13.14
C ILE A 217 -12.09 4.98 14.49
N LEU A 218 -12.48 3.73 14.73
CA LEU A 218 -12.20 3.03 15.99
C LEU A 218 -10.70 2.85 16.22
N LYS A 219 -9.96 2.43 15.20
CA LYS A 219 -8.50 2.27 15.29
C LYS A 219 -7.81 3.64 15.51
N VAL A 220 -8.26 4.69 14.84
CA VAL A 220 -7.76 6.05 15.06
C VAL A 220 -8.00 6.49 16.51
N LEU A 221 -9.21 6.30 17.05
CA LEU A 221 -9.53 6.61 18.44
C LEU A 221 -8.69 5.81 19.44
N MET A 222 -8.41 4.54 19.15
CA MET A 222 -7.56 3.70 19.98
C MET A 222 -6.14 4.27 20.10
N TYR A 223 -5.52 4.66 18.98
CA TYR A 223 -4.20 5.28 19.01
C TYR A 223 -4.20 6.67 19.65
N MET A 224 -5.26 7.45 19.42
CA MET A 224 -5.41 8.77 20.05
C MET A 224 -5.66 8.65 21.55
N GLY A 225 -6.36 7.62 21.99
CA GLY A 225 -6.52 7.31 23.42
C GLY A 225 -5.19 7.06 24.12
N ILE A 226 -4.22 6.44 23.44
CA ILE A 226 -2.85 6.27 23.96
C ILE A 226 -2.15 7.63 24.05
N VAL A 227 -2.21 8.44 23.01
CA VAL A 227 -1.59 9.78 22.97
C VAL A 227 -2.14 10.68 24.08
N VAL A 228 -3.46 10.64 24.30
CA VAL A 228 -4.14 11.40 25.37
C VAL A 228 -4.01 10.74 26.75
N ASN A 229 -3.37 9.57 26.81
CA ASN A 229 -3.13 8.78 28.03
C ASN A 229 -4.43 8.35 28.73
N ASP A 230 -5.44 7.98 27.94
CA ASP A 230 -6.75 7.59 28.45
C ASP A 230 -7.01 6.08 28.30
N PRO A 231 -6.95 5.31 29.41
CA PRO A 231 -7.13 3.87 29.38
C PRO A 231 -8.54 3.44 28.99
N LEU A 232 -9.58 4.26 29.24
CA LEU A 232 -10.96 3.89 28.95
C LEU A 232 -11.26 3.95 27.45
N ILE A 233 -10.74 4.95 26.73
CA ILE A 233 -10.86 5.04 25.27
C ILE A 233 -10.13 3.88 24.61
N ILE A 234 -8.91 3.55 25.08
CA ILE A 234 -8.13 2.42 24.58
C ILE A 234 -8.89 1.11 24.73
N GLN A 235 -9.45 0.85 25.90
CA GLN A 235 -10.20 -0.38 26.16
C GLN A 235 -11.47 -0.47 25.31
N ALA A 236 -12.25 0.61 25.22
CA ALA A 236 -13.48 0.61 24.44
C ALA A 236 -13.21 0.39 22.94
N ALA A 237 -12.22 1.10 22.39
CA ALA A 237 -11.84 0.95 20.98
C ALA A 237 -11.23 -0.44 20.69
N ALA A 238 -10.40 -0.98 21.59
CA ALA A 238 -9.82 -2.32 21.45
C ALA A 238 -10.89 -3.43 21.48
N GLN A 239 -11.86 -3.34 22.39
CA GLN A 239 -12.96 -4.31 22.46
C GLN A 239 -13.82 -4.30 21.19
N GLU A 240 -14.12 -3.13 20.67
CA GLU A 240 -14.93 -3.02 19.45
C GLU A 240 -14.16 -3.49 18.21
N SER A 241 -12.85 -3.17 18.11
CA SER A 241 -12.00 -3.73 17.06
C SER A 241 -11.93 -5.25 17.10
N GLN A 242 -11.78 -5.84 18.28
CA GLN A 242 -11.78 -7.30 18.44
C GLN A 242 -13.09 -7.93 18.01
N LYS A 243 -14.23 -7.33 18.34
CA LYS A 243 -15.55 -7.82 17.87
C LYS A 243 -15.65 -7.80 16.35
N ILE A 244 -15.21 -6.73 15.71
CA ILE A 244 -15.20 -6.62 14.24
C ILE A 244 -14.31 -7.70 13.63
N GLU A 245 -13.11 -7.91 14.16
CA GLU A 245 -12.17 -8.94 13.68
C GLU A 245 -12.71 -10.36 13.88
N VAL A 246 -13.33 -10.65 15.02
CA VAL A 246 -13.94 -11.96 15.28
C VAL A 246 -15.10 -12.22 14.35
N ASN A 247 -15.98 -11.22 14.14
CA ASN A 247 -17.10 -11.34 13.22
C ASN A 247 -16.66 -11.47 11.76
N ALA A 248 -15.55 -10.87 11.38
CA ALA A 248 -14.97 -11.01 10.05
C ALA A 248 -14.33 -12.40 9.80
N LYS A 249 -13.91 -13.08 10.88
CA LYS A 249 -13.22 -14.39 10.81
C LYS A 249 -14.14 -15.59 11.11
N SER A 250 -15.34 -15.34 11.63
CA SER A 250 -16.36 -16.37 11.87
C SER A 250 -17.24 -16.61 10.64
#